data_320a32a9ac5fc9287d487a38d7e7da06
#
_entry.id   320a32a9ac5fc9287d487a38d7e7da06
#
_cell.length_a   1.000
_cell.length_b   1.000
_cell.length_c   1.000
_cell.angle_alpha   90.00
_cell.angle_beta   90.00
_cell.angle_gamma   90.00
#
_symmetry.space_group_name_H-M   'P 1'
#
loop_
_entity.id
_entity.type
_entity.pdbx_description
1 polymer ?
#
loop_
_entity_poly.entity_id
_entity_poly.type
_entity_poly.pdbx_seq_one_letter_code
_entity_poly.pdbx_strand_id
1 'polypeptide(L)'
;VDDKRNLIFAVLLTGLILFGWPYVASYFFPTPAPVTSTAASTASPAGAVTSDVAVEAAPAKVQAVPLGTALQSSARIMVETPKLKGSINLEGAKIDDLVLLTHRTELAKDSAPVRLFAPSGTKNAYFARFGWAGTGITAPDDKTVWTPSGTKLTSSTPVTLSWTNAQSQKFEIALSIDDNFMITAKQRFTNNGTTPVEIANFALLSRTGKPADATSGGSIFTHIHIGPMGVFDDQPNYDWGYVDVEENKGEAS
;
A
#
# COMPACT_ATOMS: atom_id res chain seq x y z
N VAL A 1 4.97 52.64 -35.13
CA VAL A 1 3.60 52.25 -35.61
C VAL A 1 3.43 50.73 -35.54
N ASP A 2 4.51 49.96 -35.61
CA ASP A 2 4.43 48.49 -35.68
C ASP A 2 4.16 47.80 -34.34
N ASP A 3 4.56 48.40 -33.23
CA ASP A 3 4.35 47.78 -31.89
C ASP A 3 2.86 47.68 -31.51
N LYS A 4 2.04 48.67 -31.85
CA LYS A 4 0.60 48.60 -31.52
C LYS A 4 -0.13 47.56 -32.35
N ARG A 5 0.29 47.36 -33.59
CA ARG A 5 -0.27 46.35 -34.48
C ARG A 5 0.12 44.93 -34.00
N ASN A 6 1.35 44.76 -33.58
CA ASN A 6 1.84 43.50 -33.02
C ASN A 6 1.14 43.18 -31.67
N LEU A 7 0.88 44.18 -30.85
CA LEU A 7 0.13 44.00 -29.60
C LEU A 7 -1.32 43.55 -29.87
N ILE A 8 -1.99 44.19 -30.86
CA ILE A 8 -3.34 43.79 -31.24
C ILE A 8 -3.38 42.37 -31.78
N PHE A 9 -2.42 41.96 -32.61
CA PHE A 9 -2.30 40.59 -33.10
C PHE A 9 -2.03 39.60 -31.98
N ALA A 10 -1.18 39.92 -31.00
CA ALA A 10 -0.92 39.09 -29.83
C ALA A 10 -2.18 38.85 -28.99
N VAL A 11 -2.94 39.91 -28.71
CA VAL A 11 -4.22 39.84 -27.96
C VAL A 11 -5.26 39.02 -28.72
N LEU A 12 -5.41 39.24 -30.02
CA LEU A 12 -6.33 38.44 -30.85
C LEU A 12 -5.95 36.97 -30.90
N LEU A 13 -4.65 36.67 -31.08
CA LEU A 13 -4.15 35.30 -31.12
C LEU A 13 -4.35 34.59 -29.76
N THR A 14 -4.07 35.29 -28.66
CA THR A 14 -4.29 34.77 -27.31
C THR A 14 -5.77 34.49 -27.08
N GLY A 15 -6.65 35.41 -27.47
CA GLY A 15 -8.10 35.21 -27.40
C GLY A 15 -8.57 34.03 -28.23
N LEU A 16 -8.06 33.89 -29.44
CA LEU A 16 -8.40 32.76 -30.33
C LEU A 16 -7.95 31.42 -29.75
N ILE A 17 -6.77 31.36 -29.11
CA ILE A 17 -6.30 30.16 -28.45
C ILE A 17 -7.14 29.85 -27.22
N LEU A 18 -7.40 30.84 -26.34
CA LEU A 18 -8.15 30.62 -25.09
C LEU A 18 -9.61 30.22 -25.34
N PHE A 19 -10.27 30.83 -26.32
CA PHE A 19 -11.66 30.53 -26.61
C PHE A 19 -11.88 29.49 -27.68
N GLY A 20 -10.91 29.31 -28.60
CA GLY A 20 -10.97 28.33 -29.66
C GLY A 20 -10.49 26.92 -29.25
N TRP A 21 -9.58 26.85 -28.26
CA TRP A 21 -9.01 25.58 -27.82
C TRP A 21 -10.04 24.52 -27.38
N PRO A 22 -11.10 24.85 -26.60
CA PRO A 22 -12.10 23.85 -26.22
C PRO A 22 -12.80 23.21 -27.43
N TYR A 23 -13.01 23.95 -28.51
CA TYR A 23 -13.65 23.44 -29.72
C TYR A 23 -12.70 22.54 -30.52
N VAL A 24 -11.44 22.92 -30.59
CA VAL A 24 -10.40 22.10 -31.25
C VAL A 24 -10.13 20.84 -30.44
N ALA A 25 -10.01 20.98 -29.13
CA ALA A 25 -9.78 19.84 -28.23
C ALA A 25 -10.92 18.81 -28.29
N SER A 26 -12.18 19.25 -28.34
CA SER A 26 -13.32 18.33 -28.45
C SER A 26 -13.37 17.57 -29.78
N TYR A 27 -12.79 18.12 -30.84
CA TYR A 27 -12.73 17.47 -32.16
C TYR A 27 -11.59 16.46 -32.28
N PHE A 28 -10.42 16.77 -31.70
CA PHE A 28 -9.23 15.90 -31.79
C PHE A 28 -9.09 14.92 -30.61
N PHE A 29 -9.71 15.25 -29.46
CA PHE A 29 -9.70 14.43 -28.24
C PHE A 29 -11.13 14.25 -27.76
N PRO A 30 -11.94 13.39 -28.42
CA PRO A 30 -13.30 13.16 -27.95
C PRO A 30 -13.26 12.55 -26.55
N THR A 31 -13.90 13.22 -25.60
CA THR A 31 -14.08 12.70 -24.24
C THR A 31 -14.86 11.40 -24.33
N PRO A 32 -14.41 10.28 -23.70
CA PRO A 32 -15.20 9.07 -23.63
C PRO A 32 -16.56 9.39 -23.01
N ALA A 33 -17.63 8.99 -23.68
CA ALA A 33 -18.97 9.15 -23.14
C ALA A 33 -19.09 8.37 -21.82
N PRO A 34 -19.84 8.92 -20.82
CA PRO A 34 -20.09 8.17 -19.59
C PRO A 34 -20.79 6.88 -19.94
N VAL A 35 -20.13 5.74 -19.70
CA VAL A 35 -20.74 4.41 -19.86
C VAL A 35 -21.82 4.25 -18.81
N THR A 36 -23.05 4.46 -19.22
CA THR A 36 -24.22 4.07 -18.44
C THR A 36 -24.22 2.53 -18.43
N SER A 37 -23.77 1.94 -17.34
CA SER A 37 -23.84 0.50 -17.12
C SER A 37 -25.31 0.08 -17.03
N THR A 38 -25.85 -0.39 -18.16
CA THR A 38 -27.11 -1.14 -18.16
C THR A 38 -26.77 -2.57 -17.80
N ALA A 39 -27.07 -2.95 -16.57
CA ALA A 39 -26.97 -4.31 -16.09
C ALA A 39 -27.85 -5.22 -16.95
N ALA A 40 -27.26 -6.03 -17.81
CA ALA A 40 -27.89 -7.21 -18.39
C ALA A 40 -27.39 -8.42 -17.59
N SER A 41 -28.25 -8.89 -16.71
CA SER A 41 -28.15 -10.16 -16.01
C SER A 41 -28.14 -11.32 -17.01
N THR A 42 -26.99 -12.01 -17.10
CA THR A 42 -26.98 -13.42 -17.52
C THR A 42 -26.19 -14.22 -16.52
N ALA A 43 -26.91 -14.96 -15.70
CA ALA A 43 -26.37 -15.87 -14.72
C ALA A 43 -25.55 -16.98 -15.40
N SER A 44 -24.30 -17.13 -14.96
CA SER A 44 -23.60 -18.40 -15.02
C SER A 44 -23.02 -18.66 -13.62
N PRO A 45 -23.19 -19.87 -13.05
CA PRO A 45 -22.81 -20.13 -11.67
C PRO A 45 -21.32 -20.47 -11.61
N ALA A 46 -20.49 -19.46 -11.44
CA ALA A 46 -19.16 -19.67 -10.89
C ALA A 46 -19.24 -19.32 -9.40
N GLY A 47 -18.92 -20.29 -8.55
CA GLY A 47 -19.02 -20.16 -7.10
C GLY A 47 -18.32 -18.91 -6.60
N ALA A 48 -19.09 -18.04 -5.99
CA ALA A 48 -18.57 -16.90 -5.27
C ALA A 48 -17.76 -17.44 -4.08
N VAL A 49 -16.45 -17.43 -4.17
CA VAL A 49 -15.58 -17.48 -3.01
C VAL A 49 -15.81 -16.19 -2.25
N THR A 50 -16.69 -16.22 -1.28
CA THR A 50 -16.79 -15.17 -0.26
C THR A 50 -15.50 -15.23 0.52
N SER A 51 -14.50 -14.48 0.07
CA SER A 51 -13.32 -14.18 0.86
C SER A 51 -13.79 -13.30 2.01
N ASP A 52 -14.03 -13.91 3.18
CA ASP A 52 -13.99 -13.20 4.44
C ASP A 52 -12.51 -12.77 4.66
N VAL A 53 -12.07 -11.82 3.86
CA VAL A 53 -10.97 -10.96 4.26
C VAL A 53 -11.61 -10.13 5.37
N ALA A 54 -11.40 -10.54 6.62
CA ALA A 54 -11.74 -9.70 7.75
C ALA A 54 -10.94 -8.40 7.57
N VAL A 55 -11.56 -7.44 6.92
CA VAL A 55 -11.14 -6.05 6.97
C VAL A 55 -11.25 -5.72 8.44
N GLU A 56 -10.10 -5.59 9.10
CA GLU A 56 -10.01 -5.16 10.49
C GLU A 56 -10.76 -3.84 10.57
N ALA A 57 -12.01 -3.93 11.05
CA ALA A 57 -12.90 -2.79 11.19
C ALA A 57 -12.14 -1.70 11.93
N ALA A 58 -12.18 -0.48 11.41
CA ALA A 58 -11.53 0.68 12.00
C ALA A 58 -11.90 0.76 13.47
N PRO A 59 -10.96 0.66 14.42
CA PRO A 59 -11.28 0.54 15.83
C PRO A 59 -11.91 1.84 16.32
N ALA A 60 -13.04 1.72 17.01
CA ALA A 60 -13.51 2.75 17.90
C ALA A 60 -12.34 3.28 18.72
N LYS A 61 -12.15 4.59 18.82
CA LYS A 61 -11.08 5.36 19.50
C LYS A 61 -10.31 4.59 20.61
N VAL A 62 -9.53 3.61 20.23
CA VAL A 62 -8.61 2.92 21.12
C VAL A 62 -7.46 3.88 21.35
N GLN A 63 -7.08 4.11 22.60
CA GLN A 63 -5.89 4.90 22.92
C GLN A 63 -4.70 4.26 22.23
N ALA A 64 -3.97 5.06 21.44
CA ALA A 64 -2.83 4.58 20.69
C ALA A 64 -1.75 4.04 21.64
N VAL A 65 -1.29 2.83 21.38
CA VAL A 65 -0.21 2.19 22.14
C VAL A 65 1.10 2.95 21.88
N PRO A 66 1.89 3.26 22.91
CA PRO A 66 3.22 3.84 22.72
C PRO A 66 4.10 2.93 21.86
N LEU A 67 4.85 3.50 20.92
CA LEU A 67 5.68 2.76 19.99
C LEU A 67 6.64 1.76 20.68
N GLY A 68 7.31 2.18 21.76
CA GLY A 68 8.23 1.31 22.50
C GLY A 68 7.54 0.08 23.07
N THR A 69 6.32 0.22 23.58
CA THR A 69 5.50 -0.89 24.09
C THR A 69 5.10 -1.83 22.95
N ALA A 70 4.65 -1.28 21.82
CA ALA A 70 4.24 -2.07 20.66
C ALA A 70 5.41 -2.88 20.08
N LEU A 71 6.63 -2.35 20.07
CA LEU A 71 7.82 -3.05 19.59
C LEU A 71 8.29 -4.19 20.53
N GLN A 72 7.85 -4.20 21.77
CA GLN A 72 8.19 -5.23 22.76
C GLN A 72 7.11 -6.30 22.93
N SER A 73 5.95 -6.14 22.31
CA SER A 73 4.79 -7.00 22.56
C SER A 73 4.91 -8.41 21.97
N SER A 74 5.85 -8.65 21.04
CA SER A 74 6.00 -9.91 20.33
C SER A 74 7.44 -10.19 19.96
N ALA A 75 7.75 -11.47 19.64
CA ALA A 75 9.04 -11.85 19.11
C ALA A 75 9.28 -11.25 17.72
N ARG A 76 10.51 -10.83 17.46
CA ARG A 76 10.89 -10.10 16.25
C ARG A 76 12.21 -10.61 15.67
N ILE A 77 12.38 -10.50 14.36
CA ILE A 77 13.67 -10.61 13.71
C ILE A 77 14.18 -9.22 13.33
N MET A 78 15.48 -9.01 13.45
CA MET A 78 16.09 -7.72 13.13
C MET A 78 16.24 -7.54 11.64
N VAL A 79 16.05 -6.32 11.16
CA VAL A 79 16.38 -5.87 9.80
C VAL A 79 17.53 -4.89 9.89
N GLU A 80 18.60 -5.14 9.14
CA GLU A 80 19.78 -4.29 9.15
C GLU A 80 20.46 -4.26 7.79
N THR A 81 20.49 -3.09 7.19
CA THR A 81 21.23 -2.79 5.95
C THR A 81 21.92 -1.42 6.12
N PRO A 82 22.78 -0.99 5.18
CA PRO A 82 23.37 0.34 5.24
C PRO A 82 22.35 1.48 5.26
N LYS A 83 21.15 1.27 4.73
CA LYS A 83 20.13 2.32 4.56
C LYS A 83 18.86 2.09 5.39
N LEU A 84 18.61 0.87 5.85
CA LEU A 84 17.40 0.50 6.61
C LEU A 84 17.78 -0.17 7.93
N LYS A 85 17.04 0.15 8.98
CA LYS A 85 17.09 -0.52 10.27
C LYS A 85 15.69 -0.72 10.82
N GLY A 86 15.47 -1.83 11.49
CA GLY A 86 14.19 -2.11 12.13
C GLY A 86 14.01 -3.56 12.48
N SER A 87 12.78 -4.03 12.42
CA SER A 87 12.45 -5.41 12.75
C SER A 87 11.13 -5.86 12.10
N ILE A 88 10.98 -7.17 11.97
CA ILE A 88 9.78 -7.83 11.49
C ILE A 88 9.13 -8.56 12.65
N ASN A 89 7.85 -8.34 12.84
CA ASN A 89 7.06 -8.99 13.87
C ASN A 89 6.75 -10.43 13.44
N LEU A 90 7.05 -11.41 14.29
CA LEU A 90 6.73 -12.81 14.04
C LEU A 90 5.25 -13.14 14.28
N GLU A 91 4.51 -12.32 14.99
CA GLU A 91 3.07 -12.41 15.10
C GLU A 91 2.41 -11.76 13.89
N GLY A 92 1.78 -12.57 13.04
CA GLY A 92 1.18 -12.16 11.78
C GLY A 92 2.17 -11.88 10.65
N ALA A 93 3.48 -12.15 10.81
CA ALA A 93 4.54 -11.90 9.83
C ALA A 93 4.52 -10.47 9.29
N LYS A 94 4.33 -9.47 10.15
CA LYS A 94 4.16 -8.06 9.78
C LYS A 94 5.52 -7.37 9.63
N ILE A 95 5.73 -6.72 8.51
CA ILE A 95 6.82 -5.75 8.34
C ILE A 95 6.29 -4.43 8.87
N ASP A 96 6.51 -4.13 10.14
CA ASP A 96 5.86 -3.05 10.88
C ASP A 96 6.82 -2.15 11.66
N ASP A 97 8.12 -2.29 11.44
CA ASP A 97 9.14 -1.45 12.08
C ASP A 97 10.32 -1.26 11.12
N LEU A 98 10.30 -0.19 10.36
CA LEU A 98 11.40 0.20 9.49
C LEU A 98 11.71 1.68 9.61
N VAL A 99 13.00 2.00 9.67
CA VAL A 99 13.55 3.36 9.75
C VAL A 99 14.53 3.56 8.60
N LEU A 100 14.39 4.67 7.90
CA LEU A 100 15.28 5.10 6.80
C LEU A 100 16.48 5.82 7.37
N LEU A 101 17.65 5.20 7.37
CA LEU A 101 18.87 5.78 7.99
C LEU A 101 19.41 7.00 7.25
N THR A 102 19.14 7.08 5.95
CA THR A 102 19.63 8.15 5.06
C THR A 102 18.64 9.32 4.89
N HIS A 103 17.45 9.22 5.47
CA HIS A 103 16.42 10.25 5.39
C HIS A 103 16.11 10.81 6.78
N ARG A 104 15.98 12.12 6.86
CA ARG A 104 15.72 12.85 8.10
C ARG A 104 14.34 13.47 8.09
N THR A 105 13.74 13.63 9.27
CA THR A 105 12.42 14.25 9.42
C THR A 105 12.45 15.75 9.14
N GLU A 106 13.63 16.40 9.29
CA GLU A 106 13.83 17.82 9.06
C GLU A 106 15.19 18.05 8.38
N LEU A 107 15.43 19.25 7.90
CA LEU A 107 16.69 19.63 7.25
C LEU A 107 17.88 19.72 8.23
N ALA A 108 17.60 19.80 9.53
CA ALA A 108 18.64 19.81 10.55
C ALA A 108 19.39 18.46 10.57
N LYS A 109 20.73 18.50 10.61
CA LYS A 109 21.59 17.30 10.53
C LYS A 109 21.40 16.32 11.69
N ASP A 110 20.98 16.81 12.84
CA ASP A 110 20.70 16.07 14.08
C ASP A 110 19.24 15.64 14.22
N SER A 111 18.40 15.94 13.23
CA SER A 111 17.00 15.51 13.26
C SER A 111 16.89 13.98 13.21
N ALA A 112 15.75 13.46 13.72
CA ALA A 112 15.51 12.03 13.77
C ALA A 112 15.43 11.41 12.35
N PRO A 113 15.85 10.16 12.19
CA PRO A 113 15.62 9.44 10.93
C PRO A 113 14.14 9.20 10.69
N VAL A 114 13.73 9.18 9.41
CA VAL A 114 12.35 8.94 9.02
C VAL A 114 11.94 7.51 9.36
N ARG A 115 10.87 7.35 10.12
CA ARG A 115 10.21 6.06 10.33
C ARG A 115 9.26 5.79 9.17
N LEU A 116 9.53 4.73 8.41
CA LEU A 116 8.68 4.31 7.30
C LEU A 116 7.52 3.48 7.80
N PHE A 117 7.78 2.44 8.62
CA PHE A 117 6.75 1.57 9.17
C PHE A 117 6.70 1.66 10.70
N ALA A 118 5.48 1.54 11.24
CA ALA A 118 5.18 1.50 12.66
C ALA A 118 4.09 0.46 12.95
N PRO A 119 4.14 -0.26 14.10
CA PRO A 119 3.21 -1.32 14.46
C PRO A 119 1.74 -0.88 14.49
N SER A 120 0.85 -1.85 14.20
CA SER A 120 -0.59 -1.67 14.39
C SER A 120 -0.91 -1.25 15.83
N GLY A 121 -1.97 -0.45 16.01
CA GLY A 121 -2.34 0.11 17.32
C GLY A 121 -1.52 1.33 17.74
N THR A 122 -0.45 1.71 17.06
CA THR A 122 0.25 2.97 17.30
C THR A 122 -0.44 4.13 16.57
N LYS A 123 -0.17 5.37 17.00
CA LYS A 123 -0.81 6.59 16.43
C LYS A 123 -0.65 6.70 14.91
N ASN A 124 0.50 6.29 14.39
CA ASN A 124 0.85 6.38 12.97
C ASN A 124 1.17 4.97 12.45
N ALA A 125 0.32 4.00 12.75
CA ALA A 125 0.51 2.63 12.29
C ALA A 125 0.61 2.60 10.76
N TYR A 126 1.64 1.92 10.27
CA TYR A 126 1.86 1.68 8.86
C TYR A 126 2.68 0.41 8.70
N PHE A 127 2.13 -0.61 8.08
CA PHE A 127 2.78 -1.92 7.98
C PHE A 127 2.36 -2.65 6.71
N ALA A 128 3.19 -3.62 6.33
CA ALA A 128 2.88 -4.58 5.27
C ALA A 128 2.69 -5.97 5.86
N ARG A 129 1.77 -6.74 5.29
CA ARG A 129 1.51 -8.15 5.60
C ARG A 129 1.25 -8.94 4.32
N PHE A 130 1.67 -10.19 4.32
CA PHE A 130 1.40 -11.16 3.26
C PHE A 130 0.54 -12.28 3.83
N GLY A 131 -0.41 -12.77 3.05
CA GLY A 131 -1.32 -13.79 3.52
C GLY A 131 -1.90 -14.65 2.39
N TRP A 132 -2.81 -15.53 2.77
CA TRP A 132 -3.51 -16.43 1.87
C TRP A 132 -4.99 -16.45 2.21
N ALA A 133 -5.80 -16.64 1.19
CA ALA A 133 -7.22 -16.89 1.28
C ALA A 133 -7.55 -18.13 0.45
N GLY A 134 -8.61 -18.84 0.80
CA GLY A 134 -9.01 -20.01 0.03
C GLY A 134 -10.04 -20.88 0.73
N THR A 135 -10.49 -21.93 0.02
CA THR A 135 -11.45 -22.88 0.53
C THR A 135 -10.77 -24.17 0.95
N GLY A 136 -11.17 -24.73 2.09
CA GLY A 136 -10.58 -25.96 2.64
C GLY A 136 -9.21 -25.78 3.29
N ILE A 137 -8.83 -24.54 3.58
CA ILE A 137 -7.60 -24.22 4.31
C ILE A 137 -7.91 -23.53 5.63
N THR A 138 -7.03 -23.72 6.62
CA THR A 138 -6.91 -22.81 7.75
C THR A 138 -5.67 -21.95 7.49
N ALA A 139 -5.90 -20.78 6.91
CA ALA A 139 -4.81 -19.84 6.58
C ALA A 139 -4.23 -19.19 7.84
N PRO A 140 -2.95 -18.78 7.83
CA PRO A 140 -2.38 -17.99 8.91
C PRO A 140 -3.04 -16.60 8.97
N ASP A 141 -3.36 -16.16 10.17
CA ASP A 141 -3.99 -14.88 10.48
C ASP A 141 -3.00 -13.84 11.04
N ASP A 142 -3.51 -12.73 11.55
CA ASP A 142 -2.73 -11.64 12.12
C ASP A 142 -2.13 -11.94 13.50
N LYS A 143 -2.55 -13.05 14.14
CA LYS A 143 -2.08 -13.53 15.44
C LYS A 143 -1.22 -14.79 15.34
N THR A 144 -1.15 -15.37 14.15
CA THR A 144 -0.32 -16.55 13.92
C THR A 144 1.14 -16.24 14.18
N VAL A 145 1.79 -17.03 15.04
CA VAL A 145 3.22 -16.89 15.35
C VAL A 145 4.03 -17.71 14.38
N TRP A 146 4.91 -17.05 13.64
CA TRP A 146 5.75 -17.63 12.62
C TRP A 146 7.12 -18.05 13.16
N THR A 147 7.66 -19.11 12.61
CA THR A 147 9.01 -19.60 12.91
C THR A 147 9.99 -19.07 11.85
N PRO A 148 10.99 -18.27 12.24
CA PRO A 148 11.98 -17.75 11.30
C PRO A 148 13.14 -18.75 11.11
N SER A 149 13.74 -18.76 9.92
CA SER A 149 14.97 -19.52 9.63
C SER A 149 16.25 -18.88 10.17
N GLY A 150 16.15 -17.63 10.66
CA GLY A 150 17.27 -16.86 11.19
C GLY A 150 16.78 -15.70 12.04
N THR A 151 17.69 -15.01 12.69
CA THR A 151 17.41 -13.91 13.64
C THR A 151 17.57 -12.53 13.05
N LYS A 152 18.17 -12.44 11.86
CA LYS A 152 18.49 -11.15 11.21
C LYS A 152 18.33 -11.26 9.69
N LEU A 153 17.63 -10.28 9.11
CA LEU A 153 17.54 -10.04 7.67
C LEU A 153 18.53 -8.95 7.28
N THR A 154 19.45 -9.27 6.38
CA THR A 154 20.42 -8.33 5.80
C THR A 154 20.45 -8.50 4.28
N SER A 155 21.15 -7.61 3.57
CA SER A 155 21.29 -7.73 2.11
C SER A 155 21.97 -9.03 1.64
N SER A 156 22.75 -9.69 2.52
CA SER A 156 23.40 -10.97 2.24
C SER A 156 22.73 -12.17 2.92
N THR A 157 21.82 -11.97 3.85
CA THR A 157 21.20 -13.02 4.66
C THR A 157 19.68 -12.94 4.56
N PRO A 158 19.06 -13.67 3.62
CA PRO A 158 17.61 -13.78 3.54
C PRO A 158 17.06 -14.60 4.72
N VAL A 159 15.79 -14.38 5.06
CA VAL A 159 15.09 -15.10 6.12
C VAL A 159 13.77 -15.65 5.58
N THR A 160 13.48 -16.90 5.91
CA THR A 160 12.20 -17.54 5.61
C THR A 160 11.38 -17.65 6.90
N LEU A 161 10.18 -17.12 6.88
CA LEU A 161 9.17 -17.33 7.91
C LEU A 161 8.34 -18.54 7.50
N SER A 162 8.10 -19.47 8.40
CA SER A 162 7.30 -20.66 8.12
C SER A 162 6.28 -20.93 9.22
N TRP A 163 5.13 -21.45 8.81
CA TRP A 163 4.10 -21.94 9.71
C TRP A 163 3.37 -23.12 9.07
N THR A 164 2.93 -24.07 9.88
CA THR A 164 2.21 -25.26 9.42
C THR A 164 0.94 -25.41 10.27
N ASN A 165 -0.20 -25.55 9.62
CA ASN A 165 -1.47 -25.76 10.30
C ASN A 165 -1.70 -27.24 10.69
N ALA A 166 -2.81 -27.51 11.38
CA ALA A 166 -3.16 -28.86 11.82
C ALA A 166 -3.47 -29.83 10.67
N GLN A 167 -3.77 -29.32 9.47
CA GLN A 167 -4.01 -30.12 8.27
C GLN A 167 -2.72 -30.45 7.49
N SER A 168 -1.55 -30.22 8.09
CA SER A 168 -0.24 -30.42 7.47
C SER A 168 0.01 -29.53 6.25
N GLN A 169 -0.68 -28.41 6.17
CA GLN A 169 -0.49 -27.38 5.14
C GLN A 169 0.58 -26.41 5.61
N LYS A 170 1.65 -26.26 4.83
CA LYS A 170 2.80 -25.41 5.16
C LYS A 170 2.76 -24.11 4.36
N PHE A 171 2.89 -22.99 5.06
CA PHE A 171 2.96 -21.64 4.53
C PHE A 171 4.34 -21.07 4.77
N GLU A 172 4.94 -20.45 3.76
CA GLU A 172 6.28 -19.88 3.84
C GLU A 172 6.31 -18.50 3.18
N ILE A 173 7.00 -17.56 3.82
CA ILE A 173 7.31 -16.24 3.28
C ILE A 173 8.84 -16.11 3.30
N ALA A 174 9.47 -16.19 2.14
CA ALA A 174 10.89 -15.94 1.99
C ALA A 174 11.12 -14.45 1.75
N LEU A 175 11.84 -13.82 2.68
CA LEU A 175 12.15 -12.40 2.69
C LEU A 175 13.62 -12.20 2.32
N SER A 176 13.88 -11.31 1.38
CA SER A 176 15.19 -10.79 1.07
C SER A 176 15.14 -9.27 0.96
N ILE A 177 16.25 -8.60 1.19
CA ILE A 177 16.38 -7.15 1.12
C ILE A 177 17.66 -6.79 0.38
N ASP A 178 17.63 -5.77 -0.45
CA ASP A 178 18.79 -5.23 -1.12
C ASP A 178 19.40 -4.03 -0.37
N ASP A 179 20.48 -3.48 -0.90
CA ASP A 179 21.10 -2.28 -0.34
C ASP A 179 20.37 -0.97 -0.70
N ASN A 180 19.31 -1.04 -1.53
CA ASN A 180 18.57 0.08 -2.08
C ASN A 180 17.12 0.16 -1.61
N PHE A 181 16.80 -0.35 -0.40
CA PHE A 181 15.48 -0.33 0.23
C PHE A 181 14.46 -1.36 -0.30
N MET A 182 14.77 -2.14 -1.34
CA MET A 182 13.82 -3.10 -1.90
C MET A 182 13.73 -4.35 -1.01
N ILE A 183 12.55 -4.61 -0.47
CA ILE A 183 12.22 -5.86 0.21
C ILE A 183 11.42 -6.74 -0.77
N THR A 184 11.90 -7.95 -0.99
CA THR A 184 11.20 -8.94 -1.79
C THR A 184 10.60 -10.00 -0.88
N ALA A 185 9.30 -10.24 -1.00
CA ALA A 185 8.59 -11.32 -0.31
C ALA A 185 8.13 -12.36 -1.34
N LYS A 186 8.57 -13.61 -1.18
CA LYS A 186 8.12 -14.73 -1.99
C LYS A 186 7.27 -15.65 -1.13
N GLN A 187 6.00 -15.76 -1.46
CA GLN A 187 5.04 -16.62 -0.79
C GLN A 187 5.07 -18.02 -1.41
N ARG A 188 5.09 -19.05 -0.57
CA ARG A 188 4.99 -20.44 -0.97
C ARG A 188 3.97 -21.14 -0.09
N PHE A 189 3.18 -22.01 -0.71
CA PHE A 189 2.27 -22.91 -0.04
C PHE A 189 2.58 -24.35 -0.44
N THR A 190 2.55 -25.26 0.52
CA THR A 190 2.72 -26.69 0.30
C THR A 190 1.60 -27.43 1.01
N ASN A 191 0.76 -28.11 0.26
CA ASN A 191 -0.26 -28.98 0.81
C ASN A 191 0.31 -30.41 1.00
N ASN A 192 0.62 -30.76 2.24
CA ASN A 192 1.02 -32.12 2.61
C ASN A 192 -0.18 -32.95 3.10
N GLY A 193 -1.41 -32.39 3.07
CA GLY A 193 -2.64 -33.09 3.34
C GLY A 193 -3.13 -33.88 2.12
N THR A 194 -4.17 -34.67 2.31
CA THR A 194 -4.73 -35.56 1.27
C THR A 194 -5.82 -34.90 0.44
N THR A 195 -6.40 -33.79 0.91
CA THR A 195 -7.52 -33.11 0.25
C THR A 195 -7.00 -31.96 -0.62
N PRO A 196 -7.37 -31.89 -1.90
CA PRO A 196 -7.09 -30.72 -2.73
C PRO A 196 -7.73 -29.46 -2.16
N VAL A 197 -7.05 -28.32 -2.30
CA VAL A 197 -7.51 -27.02 -1.82
C VAL A 197 -7.34 -25.96 -2.90
N GLU A 198 -8.21 -24.96 -2.88
CA GLU A 198 -8.07 -23.75 -3.69
C GLU A 198 -7.50 -22.63 -2.82
N ILE A 199 -6.44 -22.00 -3.30
CA ILE A 199 -5.73 -20.99 -2.53
C ILE A 199 -5.31 -19.83 -3.43
N ALA A 200 -5.47 -18.62 -2.92
CA ALA A 200 -4.92 -17.38 -3.47
C ALA A 200 -4.03 -16.70 -2.44
N ASN A 201 -2.98 -16.06 -2.87
CA ASN A 201 -2.15 -15.22 -2.03
C ASN A 201 -2.54 -13.75 -2.17
N PHE A 202 -2.33 -12.97 -1.11
CA PHE A 202 -2.51 -11.51 -1.13
C PHE A 202 -1.37 -10.80 -0.41
N ALA A 203 -1.20 -9.52 -0.72
CA ALA A 203 -0.40 -8.58 0.04
C ALA A 203 -1.30 -7.44 0.54
N LEU A 204 -1.09 -7.03 1.78
CA LEU A 204 -1.80 -5.93 2.42
C LEU A 204 -0.80 -4.86 2.83
N LEU A 205 -1.06 -3.62 2.45
CA LEU A 205 -0.40 -2.44 2.98
C LEU A 205 -1.45 -1.65 3.75
N SER A 206 -1.26 -1.50 5.06
CA SER A 206 -2.23 -0.85 5.95
C SER A 206 -1.63 0.38 6.60
N ARG A 207 -2.34 1.50 6.55
CA ARG A 207 -1.96 2.76 7.17
C ARG A 207 -3.10 3.32 8.00
N THR A 208 -2.79 3.78 9.22
CA THR A 208 -3.73 4.50 10.07
C THR A 208 -3.45 5.99 10.01
N GLY A 209 -4.47 6.77 9.71
CA GLY A 209 -4.38 8.22 9.56
C GLY A 209 -3.67 8.65 8.29
N LYS A 210 -3.69 9.94 8.05
CA LYS A 210 -3.02 10.58 6.91
C LYS A 210 -1.69 11.22 7.34
N PRO A 211 -0.71 11.36 6.44
CA PRO A 211 0.51 12.12 6.72
C PRO A 211 0.19 13.54 7.16
N ALA A 212 1.02 14.12 8.05
CA ALA A 212 0.83 15.49 8.49
C ALA A 212 0.79 16.49 7.33
N ASP A 213 1.55 16.22 6.29
CA ASP A 213 1.68 17.07 5.10
C ASP A 213 0.49 16.95 4.14
N ALA A 214 -0.34 15.91 4.27
CA ALA A 214 -1.52 15.69 3.41
C ALA A 214 -2.61 16.77 3.61
N THR A 215 -2.55 17.53 4.70
CA THR A 215 -3.48 18.63 5.01
C THR A 215 -2.89 20.00 4.71
N SER A 216 -1.60 20.10 4.50
CA SER A 216 -0.95 21.34 4.11
C SER A 216 -1.31 21.58 2.65
N GLY A 217 -2.32 22.43 2.42
CA GLY A 217 -2.75 22.84 1.08
C GLY A 217 -1.55 23.42 0.33
N GLY A 218 -0.76 22.56 -0.28
CA GLY A 218 0.27 22.96 -1.22
C GLY A 218 -0.39 23.78 -2.33
N SER A 219 0.33 24.70 -2.90
CA SER A 219 -0.12 25.46 -4.06
C SER A 219 -0.72 24.53 -5.10
N ILE A 220 -1.87 24.90 -5.68
CA ILE A 220 -2.53 24.20 -6.79
C ILE A 220 -1.58 23.79 -7.94
N PHE A 221 -0.42 24.39 -8.01
CA PHE A 221 0.64 24.08 -8.99
C PHE A 221 1.64 23.01 -8.55
N THR A 222 1.57 22.50 -7.33
CA THR A 222 2.52 21.50 -6.80
C THR A 222 1.85 20.18 -6.42
N HIS A 223 0.57 19.99 -6.75
CA HIS A 223 -0.13 18.75 -6.41
C HIS A 223 0.26 17.62 -7.35
N ILE A 224 1.28 16.93 -6.92
CA ILE A 224 1.46 15.53 -7.19
C ILE A 224 0.50 14.80 -6.25
N HIS A 225 -0.06 13.70 -6.65
CA HIS A 225 -0.99 12.88 -5.87
C HIS A 225 -0.52 12.66 -4.41
N ILE A 226 -1.41 12.86 -3.44
CA ILE A 226 -1.19 12.61 -2.01
C ILE A 226 -2.25 11.60 -1.53
N GLY A 227 -1.95 10.33 -1.68
CA GLY A 227 -2.90 9.26 -1.38
C GLY A 227 -2.29 7.88 -1.60
N PRO A 228 -3.09 6.83 -1.42
CA PRO A 228 -2.71 5.49 -1.85
C PRO A 228 -2.57 5.44 -3.36
N MET A 229 -1.60 4.67 -3.84
CA MET A 229 -1.42 4.40 -5.27
C MET A 229 -1.09 2.92 -5.47
N GLY A 230 -1.47 2.39 -6.61
CA GLY A 230 -1.24 1.00 -6.96
C GLY A 230 -1.18 0.81 -8.48
N VAL A 231 -0.85 -0.39 -8.89
CA VAL A 231 -0.93 -0.83 -10.29
C VAL A 231 -1.87 -2.02 -10.32
N PHE A 232 -2.96 -1.92 -11.07
CA PHE A 232 -3.97 -2.96 -11.24
C PHE A 232 -4.12 -3.22 -12.73
N ASP A 233 -4.02 -4.48 -13.14
CA ASP A 233 -4.08 -4.88 -14.57
C ASP A 233 -3.15 -4.05 -15.48
N ASP A 234 -1.89 -3.85 -15.03
CA ASP A 234 -0.87 -3.03 -15.69
C ASP A 234 -1.22 -1.53 -15.83
N GLN A 235 -2.30 -1.07 -15.18
CA GLN A 235 -2.68 0.35 -15.15
C GLN A 235 -2.36 0.97 -13.79
N PRO A 236 -1.64 2.11 -13.75
CA PRO A 236 -1.45 2.85 -12.51
C PRO A 236 -2.78 3.48 -12.07
N ASN A 237 -3.13 3.29 -10.83
CA ASN A 237 -4.28 3.93 -10.18
C ASN A 237 -3.78 4.84 -9.06
N TYR A 238 -4.20 6.09 -9.08
CA TYR A 238 -3.95 7.14 -8.08
C TYR A 238 -5.17 8.07 -7.95
N ASP A 239 -6.36 7.53 -8.16
CA ASP A 239 -7.61 8.29 -8.16
C ASP A 239 -8.05 8.69 -6.74
N TRP A 240 -7.51 8.03 -5.71
CA TRP A 240 -7.90 8.22 -4.33
C TRP A 240 -6.87 9.01 -3.53
N GLY A 241 -7.20 10.26 -3.19
CA GLY A 241 -6.47 11.02 -2.17
C GLY A 241 -6.80 10.53 -0.75
N TYR A 242 -5.98 10.87 0.24
CA TYR A 242 -6.30 10.56 1.64
C TYR A 242 -7.59 11.24 2.12
N VAL A 243 -7.96 12.38 1.54
CA VAL A 243 -9.22 13.07 1.86
C VAL A 243 -10.40 12.26 1.32
N ASP A 244 -10.29 11.77 0.09
CA ASP A 244 -11.35 10.97 -0.54
C ASP A 244 -11.60 9.66 0.22
N VAL A 245 -10.53 9.00 0.68
CA VAL A 245 -10.62 7.79 1.52
C VAL A 245 -11.30 8.09 2.86
N GLU A 246 -11.06 9.28 3.47
CA GLU A 246 -11.68 9.68 4.74
C GLU A 246 -13.17 9.98 4.57
N GLU A 247 -13.55 10.62 3.46
CA GLU A 247 -14.93 11.00 3.17
C GLU A 247 -15.80 9.83 2.71
N ASN A 248 -15.24 8.96 1.90
CA ASN A 248 -15.98 7.90 1.22
C ASN A 248 -16.13 6.61 2.04
N LYS A 249 -15.82 6.50 3.28
CA LYS A 249 -16.09 5.37 4.22
C LYS A 249 -16.34 3.98 3.57
N GLY A 250 -15.96 3.78 2.32
CA GLY A 250 -16.32 2.67 1.47
C GLY A 250 -15.14 2.08 0.72
N GLU A 251 -15.37 0.91 0.17
CA GLU A 251 -14.44 0.18 -0.66
C GLU A 251 -14.26 0.90 -1.99
N ALA A 252 -13.03 1.16 -2.39
CA ALA A 252 -12.69 1.44 -3.76
C ALA A 252 -12.69 0.11 -4.52
N SER A 253 -13.69 -0.08 -5.35
CA SER A 253 -13.79 -1.23 -6.27
C SER A 253 -13.12 -0.90 -7.59
#